data_b0c197d212c58f250314a0bfcfb86b86
#
_entry.id   b0c197d212c58f250314a0bfcfb86b86
#
_cell.length_a   1.000
_cell.length_b   1.000
_cell.length_c   1.000
_cell.angle_alpha   90.00
_cell.angle_beta   90.00
_cell.angle_gamma   90.00
#
_symmetry.space_group_name_H-M   'P 1'
#
loop_
_entity.id
_entity.type
_entity.pdbx_description
1 polymer ?
#
loop_
_entity_poly.entity_id
_entity_poly.type
_entity_poly.pdbx_seq_one_letter_code
_entity_poly.pdbx_strand_id
1 'polypeptide(L)'
;SSALTTKSGDLWMDERRCYWLRPDSLDARSYLAAIALELDARGFDEVLFDNFTVPDDSSIAWDTEAITQIAALEDCAETLGANLTGSSIRLALGTTVPSVAQYASRVYITTEKANDVMTVTEDMAEVLPDPSTQLVFITTSHDTRFDASGVIRPLLGGDGGD
;
A
#
# COMPACT_ATOMS: atom_id res chain seq x y z
N SER A 1 -9.06 16.40 10.57
CA SER A 1 -7.98 16.50 9.55
C SER A 1 -7.91 15.21 8.77
N SER A 2 -7.79 15.28 7.46
CA SER A 2 -7.58 14.10 6.60
C SER A 2 -6.10 13.66 6.54
N ALA A 3 -5.20 14.43 7.16
CA ALA A 3 -3.77 14.14 7.24
C ALA A 3 -3.37 13.76 8.67
N LEU A 4 -2.30 12.97 8.79
CA LEU A 4 -1.65 12.67 10.05
C LEU A 4 -1.15 13.96 10.70
N THR A 5 -1.29 14.05 12.02
CA THR A 5 -0.82 15.17 12.82
C THR A 5 0.11 14.70 13.93
N THR A 6 0.98 15.57 14.37
CA THR A 6 1.78 15.36 15.57
C THR A 6 0.95 15.59 16.83
N LYS A 7 1.45 15.14 17.98
CA LYS A 7 0.85 15.42 19.29
C LYS A 7 0.77 16.91 19.64
N SER A 8 1.57 17.77 18.97
CA SER A 8 1.48 19.24 19.08
C SER A 8 0.38 19.83 18.20
N GLY A 9 -0.21 19.06 17.28
CA GLY A 9 -1.28 19.50 16.39
C GLY A 9 -0.80 19.96 15.00
N ASP A 10 0.49 19.93 14.74
CA ASP A 10 1.06 20.24 13.44
C ASP A 10 0.86 19.06 12.47
N LEU A 11 0.86 19.31 11.17
CA LEU A 11 0.85 18.23 10.18
C LEU A 11 2.13 17.41 10.29
N TRP A 12 1.97 16.09 10.41
CA TRP A 12 3.11 15.17 10.41
C TRP A 12 3.66 15.00 8.99
N MET A 13 4.97 14.96 8.86
CA MET A 13 5.69 14.88 7.59
C MET A 13 6.85 13.91 7.72
N ASP A 14 7.00 13.04 6.72
CA ASP A 14 8.10 12.08 6.68
C ASP A 14 9.46 12.72 6.29
N GLU A 15 10.52 11.91 6.27
CA GLU A 15 11.88 12.34 5.90
C GLU A 15 11.97 12.85 4.45
N ARG A 16 11.06 12.43 3.57
CA ARG A 16 10.96 12.87 2.17
C ARG A 16 10.13 14.15 2.02
N ARG A 17 9.67 14.72 3.15
CA ARG A 17 8.84 15.91 3.22
C ARG A 17 7.46 15.71 2.60
N CYS A 18 6.91 14.51 2.72
CA CYS A 18 5.56 14.16 2.31
C CYS A 18 4.61 14.11 3.51
N TYR A 19 3.43 14.66 3.32
CA TYR A 19 2.33 14.52 4.28
C TYR A 19 1.59 13.21 4.01
N TRP A 20 1.08 12.61 5.08
CA TRP A 20 0.40 11.32 5.00
C TRP A 20 -1.07 11.47 5.34
N LEU A 21 -1.90 10.72 4.62
CA LEU A 21 -3.34 10.67 4.89
C LEU A 21 -3.62 9.82 6.13
N ARG A 22 -4.67 10.17 6.85
CA ARG A 22 -5.19 9.35 7.96
C ARG A 22 -6.11 8.28 7.41
N PRO A 23 -5.86 6.99 7.65
CA PRO A 23 -6.72 5.92 7.15
C PRO A 23 -8.09 5.87 7.85
N ASP A 24 -8.24 6.43 9.06
CA ASP A 24 -9.51 6.56 9.78
C ASP A 24 -10.35 7.77 9.33
N SER A 25 -9.83 8.63 8.43
CA SER A 25 -10.58 9.78 7.91
C SER A 25 -11.52 9.38 6.77
N LEU A 26 -12.82 9.62 6.93
CA LEU A 26 -13.82 9.39 5.89
C LEU A 26 -13.55 10.24 4.64
N ASP A 27 -13.07 11.48 4.81
CA ASP A 27 -12.73 12.34 3.68
C ASP A 27 -11.53 11.80 2.89
N ALA A 28 -10.49 11.26 3.59
CA ALA A 28 -9.36 10.63 2.93
C ALA A 28 -9.78 9.39 2.15
N ARG A 29 -10.59 8.51 2.74
CA ARG A 29 -11.13 7.32 2.07
C ARG A 29 -11.96 7.68 0.84
N SER A 30 -12.85 8.67 0.97
CA SER A 30 -13.68 9.14 -0.15
C SER A 30 -12.84 9.74 -1.27
N TYR A 31 -11.78 10.46 -0.93
CA TYR A 31 -10.85 11.01 -1.91
C TYR A 31 -10.09 9.93 -2.69
N LEU A 32 -9.57 8.91 -1.98
CA LEU A 32 -8.89 7.79 -2.63
C LEU A 32 -9.84 6.98 -3.52
N ALA A 33 -11.06 6.71 -3.07
CA ALA A 33 -12.08 6.05 -3.87
C ALA A 33 -12.43 6.84 -5.14
N ALA A 34 -12.56 8.16 -5.04
CA ALA A 34 -12.83 9.02 -6.18
C ALA A 34 -11.70 8.98 -7.23
N ILE A 35 -10.43 8.96 -6.79
CA ILE A 35 -9.27 8.78 -7.68
C ILE A 35 -9.38 7.44 -8.43
N ALA A 36 -9.65 6.34 -7.71
CA ALA A 36 -9.74 5.03 -8.31
C ALA A 36 -10.86 4.94 -9.35
N LEU A 37 -12.04 5.50 -9.06
CA LEU A 37 -13.17 5.55 -10.00
C LEU A 37 -12.90 6.44 -11.22
N GLU A 38 -12.15 7.53 -11.05
CA GLU A 38 -11.72 8.36 -12.20
C GLU A 38 -10.75 7.58 -13.11
N LEU A 39 -9.84 6.80 -12.53
CA LEU A 39 -8.93 5.94 -13.29
C LEU A 39 -9.70 4.83 -14.03
N ASP A 40 -10.70 4.20 -13.39
CA ASP A 40 -11.60 3.24 -14.03
C ASP A 40 -12.31 3.85 -15.25
N ALA A 41 -12.86 5.04 -15.09
CA ALA A 41 -13.53 5.77 -16.19
C ALA A 41 -12.57 6.14 -17.34
N ARG A 42 -11.27 6.19 -17.09
CA ARG A 42 -10.21 6.43 -18.08
C ARG A 42 -9.67 5.15 -18.71
N GLY A 43 -10.14 3.97 -18.27
CA GLY A 43 -9.78 2.67 -18.82
C GLY A 43 -8.49 2.07 -18.26
N PHE A 44 -8.09 2.45 -17.04
CA PHE A 44 -6.98 1.79 -16.34
C PHE A 44 -7.46 0.45 -15.77
N ASP A 45 -6.61 -0.57 -15.82
CA ASP A 45 -6.92 -1.92 -15.34
C ASP A 45 -6.66 -2.10 -13.85
N GLU A 46 -5.78 -1.28 -13.27
CA GLU A 46 -5.36 -1.40 -11.87
C GLU A 46 -4.96 -0.04 -11.30
N VAL A 47 -5.33 0.20 -10.04
CA VAL A 47 -4.84 1.32 -9.25
C VAL A 47 -4.04 0.79 -8.08
N LEU A 48 -2.79 1.26 -7.91
CA LEU A 48 -1.93 0.95 -6.78
C LEU A 48 -1.92 2.14 -5.81
N PHE A 49 -2.38 1.92 -4.59
CA PHE A 49 -2.10 2.81 -3.47
C PHE A 49 -0.86 2.28 -2.74
N ASP A 50 0.28 2.90 -3.03
CA ASP A 50 1.56 2.56 -2.43
C ASP A 50 1.72 3.15 -1.02
N ASN A 51 2.68 2.61 -0.24
CA ASN A 51 2.89 2.99 1.16
C ASN A 51 1.59 2.91 2.00
N PHE A 52 0.79 1.87 1.78
CA PHE A 52 -0.48 1.68 2.48
C PHE A 52 -0.23 1.13 3.89
N THR A 53 0.26 2.02 4.75
CA THR A 53 0.68 1.76 6.13
C THR A 53 0.52 3.03 6.97
N VAL A 54 0.74 2.93 8.27
CA VAL A 54 0.94 4.09 9.16
C VAL A 54 2.38 4.05 9.66
N PRO A 55 3.12 5.16 9.56
CA PRO A 55 4.49 5.22 10.03
C PRO A 55 4.61 4.94 11.53
N ASP A 56 5.61 4.15 11.92
CA ASP A 56 5.94 3.88 13.33
C ASP A 56 6.73 5.07 13.91
N ASP A 57 6.01 6.13 14.25
CA ASP A 57 6.55 7.34 14.85
C ASP A 57 5.72 7.76 16.06
N SER A 58 6.35 7.74 17.22
CA SER A 58 5.72 8.09 18.49
C SER A 58 5.24 9.54 18.60
N SER A 59 5.67 10.43 17.69
CA SER A 59 5.19 11.80 17.62
C SER A 59 3.82 11.95 16.97
N ILE A 60 3.36 10.94 16.23
CA ILE A 60 2.05 10.94 15.58
C ILE A 60 0.95 10.91 16.64
N ALA A 61 -0.01 11.81 16.49
CA ALA A 61 -1.22 11.82 17.32
C ALA A 61 -2.17 10.73 16.84
N TRP A 62 -2.29 9.66 17.63
CA TRP A 62 -3.21 8.56 17.36
C TRP A 62 -3.98 8.19 18.62
N ASP A 63 -5.27 8.10 18.51
CA ASP A 63 -6.14 7.63 19.61
C ASP A 63 -6.32 6.11 19.50
N THR A 64 -5.45 5.37 20.18
CA THR A 64 -5.48 3.91 20.19
C THR A 64 -6.65 3.32 20.99
N GLU A 65 -7.32 4.12 21.84
CA GLU A 65 -8.52 3.68 22.54
C GLU A 65 -9.74 3.67 21.59
N ALA A 66 -9.75 4.59 20.60
CA ALA A 66 -10.82 4.65 19.62
C ALA A 66 -10.65 3.56 18.54
N ILE A 67 -9.46 3.48 17.93
CA ILE A 67 -9.15 2.50 16.88
C ILE A 67 -7.64 2.29 16.78
N THR A 68 -7.19 1.05 16.55
CA THR A 68 -5.79 0.79 16.25
C THR A 68 -5.42 1.24 14.84
N GLN A 69 -4.14 1.51 14.60
CA GLN A 69 -3.65 1.90 13.27
C GLN A 69 -3.93 0.80 12.22
N ILE A 70 -3.75 -0.47 12.60
CA ILE A 70 -4.03 -1.61 11.72
C ILE A 70 -5.52 -1.68 11.39
N ALA A 71 -6.40 -1.60 12.38
CA ALA A 71 -7.84 -1.64 12.14
C ALA A 71 -8.30 -0.46 11.25
N ALA A 72 -7.70 0.71 11.40
CA ALA A 72 -8.00 1.86 10.53
C ALA A 72 -7.55 1.65 9.07
N LEU A 73 -6.42 0.97 8.87
CA LEU A 73 -5.95 0.57 7.53
C LEU A 73 -6.86 -0.50 6.92
N GLU A 74 -7.29 -1.50 7.71
CA GLU A 74 -8.24 -2.52 7.29
C GLU A 74 -9.57 -1.89 6.84
N ASP A 75 -10.16 -1.03 7.68
CA ASP A 75 -11.39 -0.30 7.36
C ASP A 75 -11.23 0.57 6.09
N CYS A 76 -10.05 1.18 5.90
CA CYS A 76 -9.76 1.97 4.72
C CYS A 76 -9.71 1.08 3.47
N ALA A 77 -8.99 -0.04 3.52
CA ALA A 77 -8.85 -0.99 2.42
C ALA A 77 -10.21 -1.62 2.04
N GLU A 78 -11.00 -2.03 3.05
CA GLU A 78 -12.37 -2.54 2.85
C GLU A 78 -13.27 -1.50 2.19
N THR A 79 -13.23 -0.25 2.67
CA THR A 79 -14.00 0.85 2.09
C THR A 79 -13.64 1.09 0.63
N LEU A 80 -12.35 1.06 0.29
CA LEU A 80 -11.88 1.20 -1.10
C LEU A 80 -12.40 0.06 -1.96
N GLY A 81 -12.25 -1.19 -1.51
CA GLY A 81 -12.76 -2.36 -2.24
C GLY A 81 -14.28 -2.32 -2.45
N ALA A 82 -15.04 -1.91 -1.43
CA ALA A 82 -16.48 -1.78 -1.53
C ALA A 82 -16.92 -0.71 -2.55
N ASN A 83 -16.22 0.44 -2.60
CA ASN A 83 -16.50 1.50 -3.57
C ASN A 83 -16.17 1.10 -5.02
N LEU A 84 -15.27 0.14 -5.21
CA LEU A 84 -14.90 -0.38 -6.53
C LEU A 84 -15.75 -1.58 -6.98
N THR A 85 -16.73 -2.00 -6.16
CA THR A 85 -17.63 -3.08 -6.53
C THR A 85 -18.40 -2.73 -7.80
N GLY A 86 -18.24 -3.54 -8.85
CA GLY A 86 -18.89 -3.33 -10.15
C GLY A 86 -18.08 -2.47 -11.14
N SER A 87 -16.94 -1.91 -10.73
CA SER A 87 -15.96 -1.31 -11.64
C SER A 87 -15.05 -2.38 -12.25
N SER A 88 -14.36 -2.04 -13.34
CA SER A 88 -13.40 -2.94 -14.00
C SER A 88 -11.99 -2.83 -13.42
N ILE A 89 -11.70 -1.74 -12.73
CA ILE A 89 -10.38 -1.49 -12.14
C ILE A 89 -10.14 -2.37 -10.92
N ARG A 90 -8.94 -2.92 -10.81
CA ARG A 90 -8.50 -3.70 -9.66
C ARG A 90 -7.82 -2.82 -8.62
N LEU A 91 -8.10 -3.09 -7.35
CA LEU A 91 -7.41 -2.46 -6.23
C LEU A 91 -6.10 -3.22 -5.95
N ALA A 92 -4.99 -2.51 -5.97
CA ALA A 92 -3.70 -3.00 -5.50
C ALA A 92 -3.19 -2.13 -4.35
N LEU A 93 -2.52 -2.75 -3.38
CA LEU A 93 -1.99 -2.08 -2.19
C LEU A 93 -0.50 -2.37 -2.01
N GLY A 94 0.27 -1.33 -1.71
CA GLY A 94 1.65 -1.44 -1.27
C GLY A 94 1.70 -1.59 0.25
N THR A 95 1.61 -2.81 0.76
CA THR A 95 1.56 -3.10 2.21
C THR A 95 2.25 -4.42 2.57
N THR A 96 2.82 -4.50 3.76
CA THR A 96 3.36 -5.72 4.36
C THR A 96 2.46 -6.29 5.46
N VAL A 97 1.27 -5.72 5.66
CA VAL A 97 0.30 -6.14 6.70
C VAL A 97 -0.69 -7.14 6.10
N PRO A 98 -0.65 -8.43 6.46
CA PRO A 98 -1.51 -9.46 5.85
C PRO A 98 -2.99 -9.15 5.98
N SER A 99 -3.45 -8.71 7.14
CA SER A 99 -4.86 -8.40 7.39
C SER A 99 -5.40 -7.23 6.55
N VAL A 100 -4.52 -6.36 6.07
CA VAL A 100 -4.85 -5.28 5.10
C VAL A 100 -4.80 -5.82 3.67
N ALA A 101 -3.81 -6.67 3.37
CA ALA A 101 -3.58 -7.24 2.05
C ALA A 101 -4.77 -8.06 1.51
N GLN A 102 -5.57 -8.69 2.39
CA GLN A 102 -6.74 -9.48 2.02
C GLN A 102 -7.79 -8.72 1.21
N TYR A 103 -7.81 -7.39 1.29
CA TYR A 103 -8.76 -6.53 0.55
C TYR A 103 -8.26 -6.14 -0.85
N ALA A 104 -7.03 -6.50 -1.19
CA ALA A 104 -6.42 -6.17 -2.48
C ALA A 104 -6.47 -7.34 -3.46
N SER A 105 -6.65 -7.04 -4.74
CA SER A 105 -6.49 -8.03 -5.82
C SER A 105 -5.02 -8.39 -6.04
N ARG A 106 -4.12 -7.46 -5.71
CA ARG A 106 -2.67 -7.61 -5.84
C ARG A 106 -1.95 -6.79 -4.77
N VAL A 107 -0.84 -7.30 -4.28
CA VAL A 107 -0.02 -6.67 -3.24
C VAL A 107 1.38 -6.40 -3.78
N TYR A 108 1.84 -5.19 -3.60
CA TYR A 108 3.17 -4.75 -4.04
C TYR A 108 4.09 -4.58 -2.83
N ILE A 109 5.27 -5.18 -2.91
CA ILE A 109 6.28 -5.17 -1.84
C ILE A 109 7.59 -4.61 -2.38
N THR A 110 8.01 -3.47 -1.88
CA THR A 110 9.33 -2.89 -2.21
C THR A 110 10.37 -3.40 -1.23
N THR A 111 11.32 -4.20 -1.70
CA THR A 111 12.46 -4.68 -0.91
C THR A 111 13.64 -5.04 -1.80
N GLU A 112 14.85 -4.76 -1.31
CA GLU A 112 16.12 -5.18 -1.93
C GLU A 112 16.66 -6.48 -1.29
N LYS A 113 16.00 -6.98 -0.25
CA LYS A 113 16.46 -8.14 0.52
C LYS A 113 15.77 -9.40 0.02
N ALA A 114 16.49 -10.21 -0.74
CA ALA A 114 15.96 -11.47 -1.24
C ALA A 114 15.56 -12.48 -0.14
N ASN A 115 16.07 -12.33 1.08
CA ASN A 115 15.64 -13.15 2.22
C ASN A 115 14.20 -12.81 2.67
N ASP A 116 13.71 -11.60 2.42
CA ASP A 116 12.35 -11.18 2.79
C ASP A 116 11.29 -11.90 1.93
N VAL A 117 11.66 -12.35 0.70
CA VAL A 117 10.72 -12.96 -0.25
C VAL A 117 10.00 -14.14 0.36
N MET A 118 10.73 -15.06 1.01
CA MET A 118 10.12 -16.25 1.61
C MET A 118 9.20 -15.87 2.77
N THR A 119 9.68 -15.07 3.71
CA THR A 119 8.89 -14.66 4.88
C THR A 119 7.62 -13.92 4.47
N VAL A 120 7.74 -12.94 3.56
CA VAL A 120 6.57 -12.20 3.07
C VAL A 120 5.61 -13.11 2.33
N THR A 121 6.10 -14.05 1.52
CA THR A 121 5.24 -14.98 0.80
C THR A 121 4.49 -15.91 1.76
N GLU A 122 5.16 -16.41 2.80
CA GLU A 122 4.54 -17.25 3.85
C GLU A 122 3.46 -16.45 4.63
N ASP A 123 3.78 -15.23 5.09
CA ASP A 123 2.85 -14.40 5.82
C ASP A 123 1.60 -14.04 4.96
N MET A 124 1.81 -13.74 3.68
CA MET A 124 0.72 -13.40 2.76
C MET A 124 -0.10 -14.61 2.32
N ALA A 125 0.46 -15.83 2.35
CA ALA A 125 -0.24 -17.05 2.00
C ALA A 125 -1.41 -17.39 2.96
N GLU A 126 -1.42 -16.78 4.15
CA GLU A 126 -2.53 -16.92 5.09
C GLU A 126 -3.81 -16.18 4.63
N VAL A 127 -3.65 -15.14 3.80
CA VAL A 127 -4.75 -14.24 3.42
C VAL A 127 -4.97 -14.13 1.92
N LEU A 128 -3.96 -14.37 1.10
CA LEU A 128 -4.07 -14.32 -0.35
C LEU A 128 -4.34 -15.73 -0.90
N PRO A 129 -5.40 -15.90 -1.72
CA PRO A 129 -5.72 -17.20 -2.33
C PRO A 129 -4.62 -17.79 -3.22
N ASP A 130 -3.87 -16.95 -3.91
CA ASP A 130 -2.77 -17.33 -4.79
C ASP A 130 -1.62 -16.30 -4.71
N PRO A 131 -0.75 -16.41 -3.70
CA PRO A 131 0.36 -15.49 -3.53
C PRO A 131 1.30 -15.41 -4.75
N SER A 132 1.44 -16.50 -5.52
CA SER A 132 2.35 -16.54 -6.67
C SER A 132 1.93 -15.58 -7.78
N THR A 133 0.64 -15.30 -7.93
CA THR A 133 0.07 -14.38 -8.93
C THR A 133 -0.33 -13.03 -8.35
N GLN A 134 -0.57 -12.97 -7.04
CA GLN A 134 -1.04 -11.76 -6.37
C GLN A 134 0.07 -10.92 -5.73
N LEU A 135 1.24 -11.51 -5.44
CA LEU A 135 2.40 -10.75 -4.97
C LEU A 135 3.24 -10.23 -6.13
N VAL A 136 3.64 -8.98 -6.02
CA VAL A 136 4.57 -8.33 -6.95
C VAL A 136 5.67 -7.64 -6.14
N PHE A 137 6.90 -8.08 -6.33
CA PHE A 137 8.06 -7.44 -5.72
C PHE A 137 8.58 -6.30 -6.60
N ILE A 138 8.86 -5.16 -5.99
CA ILE A 138 9.56 -4.04 -6.63
C ILE A 138 10.97 -4.03 -6.06
N THR A 139 11.97 -4.29 -6.92
CA THR A 139 13.36 -4.43 -6.51
C THR A 139 14.33 -4.10 -7.64
N THR A 140 15.51 -3.62 -7.32
CA THR A 140 16.63 -3.52 -8.27
C THR A 140 17.49 -4.78 -8.28
N SER A 141 17.29 -5.69 -7.32
CA SER A 141 18.01 -6.95 -7.19
C SER A 141 17.73 -7.90 -8.35
N HIS A 142 18.77 -8.59 -8.81
CA HIS A 142 18.69 -9.69 -9.79
C HIS A 142 18.70 -11.09 -9.14
N ASP A 143 18.47 -11.18 -7.83
CA ASP A 143 18.39 -12.46 -7.15
C ASP A 143 17.15 -13.24 -7.64
N THR A 144 17.36 -14.50 -8.03
CA THR A 144 16.33 -15.35 -8.65
C THR A 144 15.18 -15.71 -7.71
N ARG A 145 15.33 -15.51 -6.41
CA ARG A 145 14.24 -15.72 -5.43
C ARG A 145 13.04 -14.81 -5.69
N PHE A 146 13.26 -13.62 -6.25
CA PHE A 146 12.18 -12.74 -6.65
C PHE A 146 11.36 -13.26 -7.83
N ASP A 147 11.95 -14.11 -8.68
CA ASP A 147 11.32 -14.56 -9.93
C ASP A 147 10.23 -15.63 -9.70
N ALA A 148 10.04 -16.08 -8.46
CA ALA A 148 8.96 -17.01 -8.07
C ALA A 148 7.58 -16.33 -7.99
N SER A 149 7.54 -15.01 -8.02
CA SER A 149 6.32 -14.15 -7.98
C SER A 149 6.41 -13.11 -9.10
N GLY A 150 5.44 -12.21 -9.18
CA GLY A 150 5.57 -11.03 -10.02
C GLY A 150 6.76 -10.17 -9.58
N VAL A 151 7.52 -9.63 -10.52
CA VAL A 151 8.64 -8.74 -10.20
C VAL A 151 8.69 -7.55 -11.14
N ILE A 152 8.87 -6.37 -10.57
CA ILE A 152 9.14 -5.12 -11.29
C ILE A 152 10.55 -4.68 -10.94
N ARG A 153 11.39 -4.54 -11.95
CA ARG A 153 12.72 -3.95 -11.83
C ARG A 153 12.73 -2.58 -12.49
N PRO A 154 12.66 -1.49 -11.70
CA PRO A 154 12.72 -0.15 -12.25
C PRO A 154 14.01 0.02 -13.06
N LEU A 155 13.90 0.55 -14.28
CA LEU A 155 15.07 0.98 -15.03
C LEU A 155 15.65 2.18 -14.26
N LEU A 156 16.75 1.97 -13.56
CA LEU A 156 17.55 3.08 -13.05
C LEU A 156 18.00 3.82 -14.32
N GLY A 157 17.57 5.09 -14.44
CA GLY A 157 18.02 5.94 -15.52
C GLY A 157 19.54 5.86 -15.55
N GLY A 158 20.10 5.37 -16.64
CA GLY A 158 21.55 5.31 -16.80
C GLY A 158 22.07 6.72 -16.56
N ASP A 159 22.99 6.88 -15.64
CA ASP A 159 23.80 8.08 -15.57
C ASP A 159 24.37 8.28 -16.98
N GLY A 160 23.85 9.31 -17.66
CA GLY A 160 24.43 9.78 -18.90
C GLY A 160 25.86 10.24 -18.57
N GLY A 161 26.77 9.29 -18.62
CA GLY A 161 28.20 9.61 -18.59
C GLY A 161 28.54 10.29 -19.92
N ASP A 162 28.80 11.56 -19.87
CA ASP A 162 29.67 12.27 -20.80
C ASP A 162 31.14 12.00 -20.47
#